data_6cafc4ea1c3e8923addea8dedcc37ad6
#
_entry.id   6cafc4ea1c3e8923addea8dedcc37ad6
#
_cell.length_a   1.000
_cell.length_b   1.000
_cell.length_c   1.000
_cell.angle_alpha   90.00
_cell.angle_beta   90.00
_cell.angle_gamma   90.00
#
_symmetry.space_group_name_H-M   'P 1'
#
loop_
_entity.id
_entity.type
_entity.pdbx_description
1 polymer ?
#
loop_
_entity_poly.entity_id
_entity_poly.type
_entity_poly.pdbx_seq_one_letter_code
_entity_poly.pdbx_strand_id
1 'polypeptide(L)'
;MDDDIVRILVSTDNHLGFAERDPTRCDDCFAAFEEVLATAKEKKVDFVLLAGDMFHENKPTRRTLHSTMELLRKYCLGDDPVYTAILNDQKELFKASFGRVNYEDPFQSISLPVFSIHGNHDDPSREGGGGEALAALDLLAIGNLINYFGKADRVEDIEITPILLQKGNTKLAIYGLGAIRDERLNRMWNQKNVKFVRLTEEQGREDFFNIFVLHQNRDYGRGAKNCVHESMIPEWMGKL
;
A
#
# COMPACT_ATOMS: atom_id res chain seq x y z
N MET A 1 5.98 4.79 27.63
CA MET A 1 5.33 5.99 27.06
C MET A 1 5.52 6.10 25.54
N ASP A 2 6.46 5.40 24.95
CA ASP A 2 6.59 5.30 23.47
C ASP A 2 5.73 4.16 22.90
N ASP A 3 5.18 3.34 23.78
CA ASP A 3 4.45 2.12 23.43
C ASP A 3 3.10 2.39 22.74
N ASP A 4 2.55 3.60 22.92
CA ASP A 4 1.27 4.01 22.32
C ASP A 4 1.44 4.92 21.09
N ILE A 5 2.68 5.30 20.74
CA ILE A 5 2.94 6.17 19.60
C ILE A 5 3.20 5.31 18.37
N VAL A 6 2.37 5.46 17.34
CA VAL A 6 2.60 4.86 16.03
C VAL A 6 3.29 5.87 15.11
N ARG A 7 4.47 5.51 14.60
CA ARG A 7 5.24 6.30 13.64
C ARG A 7 5.15 5.66 12.26
N ILE A 8 4.69 6.40 11.29
CA ILE A 8 4.51 5.94 9.91
C ILE A 8 5.33 6.84 8.99
N LEU A 9 6.17 6.25 8.15
CA LEU A 9 6.76 6.97 7.03
C LEU A 9 5.89 6.70 5.79
N VAL A 10 5.38 7.76 5.19
CA VAL A 10 4.59 7.66 3.96
C VAL A 10 5.45 8.10 2.78
N SER A 11 5.48 7.28 1.73
CA SER A 11 6.13 7.60 0.46
C SER A 11 5.19 7.23 -0.69
N THR A 12 5.29 7.95 -1.80
CA THR A 12 4.50 7.72 -3.01
C THR A 12 5.32 8.04 -4.24
N ASP A 13 4.92 7.54 -5.39
CA ASP A 13 5.52 7.89 -6.68
C ASP A 13 7.04 7.68 -6.72
N ASN A 14 7.51 6.55 -6.21
CA ASN A 14 8.95 6.24 -6.17
C ASN A 14 9.51 5.92 -7.55
N HIS A 15 8.68 5.45 -8.47
CA HIS A 15 8.98 5.18 -9.88
C HIS A 15 10.30 4.45 -10.10
N LEU A 16 10.53 3.35 -9.37
CA LEU A 16 11.74 2.53 -9.53
C LEU A 16 11.87 2.02 -10.97
N GLY A 17 13.05 2.22 -11.57
CA GLY A 17 13.30 1.97 -12.98
C GLY A 17 13.04 3.18 -13.89
N PHE A 18 12.66 4.35 -13.35
CA PHE A 18 12.62 5.59 -14.13
C PHE A 18 14.00 5.90 -14.72
N ALA A 19 14.02 6.33 -15.98
CA ALA A 19 15.24 6.64 -16.74
C ALA A 19 16.28 5.48 -16.78
N GLU A 20 15.86 4.22 -16.70
CA GLU A 20 16.75 3.04 -16.62
C GLU A 20 17.77 2.97 -17.76
N ARG A 21 17.46 3.56 -18.93
CA ARG A 21 18.37 3.60 -20.09
C ARG A 21 19.32 4.79 -20.12
N ASP A 22 19.15 5.74 -19.21
CA ASP A 22 20.02 6.92 -19.09
C ASP A 22 21.25 6.56 -18.26
N PRO A 23 22.48 6.58 -18.81
CA PRO A 23 23.68 6.17 -18.09
C PRO A 23 24.01 7.08 -16.89
N THR A 24 23.44 8.26 -16.81
CA THR A 24 23.70 9.22 -15.72
C THR A 24 22.64 9.12 -14.63
N ARG A 25 21.37 8.86 -15.01
CA ARG A 25 20.21 8.97 -14.12
C ARG A 25 19.60 7.63 -13.71
N CYS A 26 20.07 6.52 -14.27
CA CYS A 26 19.45 5.20 -14.09
C CYS A 26 19.42 4.71 -12.64
N ASP A 27 20.22 5.27 -11.75
CA ASP A 27 20.28 4.92 -10.34
C ASP A 27 19.61 5.94 -9.41
N ASP A 28 19.18 7.11 -9.92
CA ASP A 28 18.59 8.21 -9.11
C ASP A 28 17.38 7.73 -8.29
N CYS A 29 16.45 6.99 -8.91
CA CYS A 29 15.24 6.51 -8.25
C CYS A 29 15.55 5.49 -7.15
N PHE A 30 16.57 4.65 -7.34
CA PHE A 30 17.01 3.69 -6.32
C PHE A 30 17.69 4.39 -5.15
N ALA A 31 18.52 5.40 -5.42
CA ALA A 31 19.16 6.21 -4.38
C ALA A 31 18.11 6.95 -3.53
N ALA A 32 17.08 7.53 -4.18
CA ALA A 32 15.98 8.18 -3.49
C ALA A 32 15.16 7.21 -2.64
N PHE A 33 14.86 6.02 -3.15
CA PHE A 33 14.14 5.00 -2.40
C PHE A 33 14.98 4.43 -1.25
N GLU A 34 16.29 4.28 -1.44
CA GLU A 34 17.21 3.91 -0.37
C GLU A 34 17.18 4.95 0.77
N GLU A 35 17.15 6.24 0.44
CA GLU A 35 17.02 7.32 1.43
C GLU A 35 15.70 7.22 2.23
N VAL A 36 14.59 6.89 1.55
CA VAL A 36 13.30 6.64 2.21
C VAL A 36 13.42 5.52 3.25
N LEU A 37 13.98 4.37 2.88
CA LEU A 37 14.13 3.23 3.79
C LEU A 37 15.15 3.49 4.91
N ALA A 38 16.25 4.17 4.60
CA ALA A 38 17.26 4.57 5.59
C ALA A 38 16.66 5.54 6.62
N THR A 39 15.89 6.53 6.15
CA THR A 39 15.17 7.47 7.01
C THR A 39 14.17 6.76 7.90
N ALA A 40 13.43 5.79 7.38
CA ALA A 40 12.50 4.99 8.16
C ALA A 40 13.20 4.28 9.33
N LYS A 41 14.36 3.68 9.08
CA LYS A 41 15.19 3.05 10.13
C LYS A 41 15.76 4.08 11.12
N GLU A 42 16.30 5.18 10.64
CA GLU A 42 16.84 6.25 11.50
C GLU A 42 15.77 6.80 12.46
N LYS A 43 14.57 7.06 11.92
CA LYS A 43 13.45 7.61 12.70
C LYS A 43 12.72 6.54 13.52
N LYS A 44 13.11 5.27 13.41
CA LYS A 44 12.50 4.12 14.10
C LYS A 44 10.98 4.11 13.91
N VAL A 45 10.56 4.19 12.65
CA VAL A 45 9.13 4.10 12.32
C VAL A 45 8.63 2.68 12.53
N ASP A 46 7.36 2.52 12.86
CA ASP A 46 6.75 1.20 13.04
C ASP A 46 6.53 0.50 11.71
N PHE A 47 6.28 1.27 10.65
CA PHE A 47 6.19 0.75 9.28
C PHE A 47 6.30 1.87 8.24
N VAL A 48 6.57 1.45 7.01
CA VAL A 48 6.51 2.30 5.81
C VAL A 48 5.20 2.05 5.09
N LEU A 49 4.53 3.12 4.64
CA LEU A 49 3.31 3.07 3.86
C LEU A 49 3.56 3.66 2.47
N LEU A 50 3.56 2.80 1.45
CA LEU A 50 3.73 3.19 0.05
C LEU A 50 2.37 3.40 -0.60
N ALA A 51 2.13 4.63 -1.08
CA ALA A 51 0.84 5.06 -1.58
C ALA A 51 0.70 4.96 -3.12
N GLY A 52 1.34 3.96 -3.73
CA GLY A 52 1.27 3.66 -5.16
C GLY A 52 2.48 4.11 -5.96
N ASP A 53 2.54 3.67 -7.20
CA ASP A 53 3.62 3.92 -8.16
C ASP A 53 5.02 3.63 -7.59
N MET A 54 5.17 2.45 -7.00
CA MET A 54 6.47 1.96 -6.57
C MET A 54 7.38 1.75 -7.78
N PHE A 55 6.85 1.20 -8.87
CA PHE A 55 7.55 0.98 -10.12
C PHE A 55 7.13 1.98 -11.20
N HIS A 56 8.07 2.34 -12.08
CA HIS A 56 7.79 3.23 -13.21
C HIS A 56 7.07 2.51 -14.35
N GLU A 57 7.33 1.23 -14.54
CA GLU A 57 6.73 0.41 -15.58
C GLU A 57 5.93 -0.72 -14.94
N ASN A 58 4.76 -1.03 -15.48
CA ASN A 58 3.90 -2.14 -15.05
C ASN A 58 4.65 -3.50 -15.08
N LYS A 59 5.61 -3.61 -16.00
CA LYS A 59 6.51 -4.77 -16.13
C LYS A 59 7.95 -4.33 -15.92
N PRO A 60 8.38 -4.13 -14.66
CA PRO A 60 9.74 -3.72 -14.38
C PRO A 60 10.75 -4.74 -14.90
N THR A 61 11.91 -4.26 -15.34
CA THR A 61 13.00 -5.12 -15.80
C THR A 61 13.53 -5.99 -14.66
N ARG A 62 14.27 -7.05 -15.01
CA ARG A 62 14.93 -7.89 -13.99
C ARG A 62 15.91 -7.09 -13.15
N ARG A 63 16.59 -6.09 -13.74
CA ARG A 63 17.50 -5.19 -13.00
C ARG A 63 16.73 -4.40 -11.97
N THR A 64 15.63 -3.76 -12.38
CA THR A 64 14.77 -2.98 -11.49
C THR A 64 14.23 -3.81 -10.34
N LEU A 65 13.67 -5.01 -10.63
CA LEU A 65 13.20 -5.94 -9.60
C LEU A 65 14.32 -6.36 -8.64
N HIS A 66 15.46 -6.73 -9.17
CA HIS A 66 16.61 -7.16 -8.36
C HIS A 66 17.06 -6.05 -7.41
N SER A 67 17.31 -4.84 -7.92
CA SER A 67 17.74 -3.70 -7.07
C SER A 67 16.70 -3.33 -6.03
N THR A 68 15.41 -3.38 -6.38
CA THR A 68 14.32 -3.17 -5.43
C THR A 68 14.33 -4.21 -4.31
N MET A 69 14.47 -5.49 -4.66
CA MET A 69 14.53 -6.57 -3.68
C MET A 69 15.78 -6.48 -2.79
N GLU A 70 16.93 -6.05 -3.36
CA GLU A 70 18.14 -5.80 -2.56
C GLU A 70 17.91 -4.71 -1.51
N LEU A 71 17.32 -3.58 -1.89
CA LEU A 71 17.01 -2.48 -0.96
C LEU A 71 16.02 -2.93 0.13
N LEU A 72 14.94 -3.60 -0.24
CA LEU A 72 13.98 -4.12 0.74
C LEU A 72 14.65 -5.12 1.70
N ARG A 73 15.47 -6.04 1.18
CA ARG A 73 16.21 -6.98 2.01
C ARG A 73 17.20 -6.30 2.96
N LYS A 74 17.93 -5.29 2.45
CA LYS A 74 18.94 -4.55 3.23
C LYS A 74 18.32 -3.79 4.41
N TYR A 75 17.14 -3.20 4.22
CA TYR A 75 16.57 -2.30 5.22
C TYR A 75 15.41 -2.92 6.02
N CYS A 76 14.65 -3.84 5.43
CA CYS A 76 13.44 -4.37 6.05
C CYS A 76 13.65 -5.67 6.81
N LEU A 77 14.66 -6.49 6.42
CA LEU A 77 15.00 -7.69 7.17
C LEU A 77 15.83 -7.34 8.41
N GLY A 78 15.61 -8.08 9.49
CA GLY A 78 16.34 -7.92 10.75
C GLY A 78 15.59 -8.53 11.92
N ASP A 79 16.24 -8.56 13.08
CA ASP A 79 15.73 -9.22 14.28
C ASP A 79 15.08 -8.25 15.28
N ASP A 80 15.00 -6.94 14.93
CA ASP A 80 14.31 -5.97 15.78
C ASP A 80 12.81 -6.30 15.83
N PRO A 81 12.18 -6.31 17.00
CA PRO A 81 10.78 -6.71 17.14
C PRO A 81 9.83 -5.66 16.54
N VAL A 82 8.78 -6.16 15.88
CA VAL A 82 7.65 -5.35 15.41
C VAL A 82 6.56 -5.35 16.48
N TYR A 83 6.15 -4.17 16.93
CA TYR A 83 5.20 -4.01 18.03
C TYR A 83 3.75 -3.77 17.59
N THR A 84 3.49 -3.80 16.30
CA THR A 84 2.13 -3.65 15.74
C THR A 84 1.48 -5.02 15.54
N ALA A 85 0.26 -5.19 16.03
CA ALA A 85 -0.55 -6.39 15.84
C ALA A 85 -1.67 -6.15 14.84
N ILE A 86 -1.96 -7.14 14.00
CA ILE A 86 -3.14 -7.14 13.12
C ILE A 86 -4.32 -7.72 13.88
N LEU A 87 -5.46 -7.01 13.90
CA LEU A 87 -6.62 -7.39 14.69
C LEU A 87 -7.71 -8.14 13.90
N ASN A 88 -7.72 -8.00 12.57
CA ASN A 88 -8.73 -8.64 11.74
C ASN A 88 -8.20 -9.88 11.00
N ASP A 89 -9.07 -10.60 10.32
CA ASP A 89 -8.69 -11.80 9.56
C ASP A 89 -7.71 -11.44 8.43
N GLN A 90 -6.50 -11.96 8.56
CA GLN A 90 -5.39 -11.68 7.64
C GLN A 90 -5.52 -12.43 6.32
N LYS A 91 -6.28 -13.54 6.28
CA LYS A 91 -6.41 -14.39 5.08
C LYS A 91 -7.03 -13.65 3.90
N GLU A 92 -8.01 -12.81 4.20
CA GLU A 92 -8.68 -12.01 3.17
C GLU A 92 -7.88 -10.75 2.78
N LEU A 93 -7.05 -10.24 3.71
CA LEU A 93 -6.26 -9.03 3.49
C LEU A 93 -4.98 -9.29 2.69
N PHE A 94 -4.26 -10.38 3.02
CA PHE A 94 -2.93 -10.68 2.48
C PHE A 94 -2.94 -11.98 1.67
N LYS A 95 -3.83 -12.08 0.70
CA LYS A 95 -4.00 -13.27 -0.17
C LYS A 95 -2.69 -13.67 -0.86
N ALA A 96 -1.91 -12.69 -1.34
CA ALA A 96 -0.63 -12.90 -1.99
C ALA A 96 0.48 -13.40 -1.04
N SER A 97 0.35 -13.15 0.28
CA SER A 97 1.37 -13.47 1.30
C SER A 97 0.92 -14.63 2.19
N PHE A 98 0.36 -15.68 1.63
CA PHE A 98 -0.13 -16.86 2.36
C PHE A 98 -1.14 -16.54 3.47
N GLY A 99 -1.87 -15.44 3.34
CA GLY A 99 -2.92 -15.02 4.27
C GLY A 99 -2.38 -14.52 5.60
N ARG A 100 -1.19 -13.91 5.62
CA ARG A 100 -0.62 -13.29 6.83
C ARG A 100 0.25 -12.09 6.48
N VAL A 101 0.41 -11.20 7.44
CA VAL A 101 1.38 -10.10 7.38
C VAL A 101 2.80 -10.65 7.45
N ASN A 102 3.73 -10.03 6.74
CA ASN A 102 5.06 -10.57 6.52
C ASN A 102 5.92 -10.72 7.80
N TYR A 103 5.75 -9.88 8.80
CA TYR A 103 6.49 -9.96 10.07
C TYR A 103 5.97 -11.03 11.05
N GLU A 104 4.85 -11.68 10.73
CA GLU A 104 4.36 -12.85 11.46
C GLU A 104 4.75 -14.17 10.77
N ASP A 105 5.53 -14.12 9.69
CA ASP A 105 6.06 -15.32 9.03
C ASP A 105 7.13 -15.97 9.93
N PRO A 106 6.97 -17.24 10.32
CA PRO A 106 7.93 -17.89 11.19
C PRO A 106 9.27 -18.22 10.53
N PHE A 107 9.39 -18.05 9.21
CA PHE A 107 10.58 -18.40 8.44
C PHE A 107 11.40 -17.20 7.99
N GLN A 108 10.92 -15.98 8.23
CA GLN A 108 11.62 -14.77 7.81
C GLN A 108 11.44 -13.65 8.84
N SER A 109 12.56 -13.13 9.35
CA SER A 109 12.57 -12.03 10.31
C SER A 109 12.46 -10.68 9.58
N ILE A 110 11.39 -9.95 9.85
CA ILE A 110 11.13 -8.61 9.33
C ILE A 110 11.19 -7.61 10.48
N SER A 111 12.05 -6.61 10.38
CA SER A 111 12.20 -5.55 11.40
C SER A 111 11.57 -4.22 10.98
N LEU A 112 11.36 -4.01 9.69
CA LEU A 112 10.68 -2.83 9.15
C LEU A 112 9.61 -3.26 8.14
N PRO A 113 8.34 -3.41 8.58
CA PRO A 113 7.25 -3.74 7.68
C PRO A 113 7.00 -2.63 6.64
N VAL A 114 6.70 -3.04 5.41
CA VAL A 114 6.29 -2.14 4.33
C VAL A 114 4.89 -2.55 3.90
N PHE A 115 3.94 -1.63 3.97
CA PHE A 115 2.60 -1.77 3.41
C PHE A 115 2.51 -0.99 2.11
N SER A 116 1.93 -1.55 1.06
CA SER A 116 1.87 -0.91 -0.26
C SER A 116 0.53 -1.13 -0.93
N ILE A 117 0.00 -0.08 -1.54
CA ILE A 117 -1.00 -0.18 -2.61
C ILE A 117 -0.29 -0.03 -3.96
N HIS A 118 -0.95 -0.38 -5.07
CA HIS A 118 -0.44 -0.07 -6.41
C HIS A 118 -0.92 1.31 -6.88
N GLY A 119 -0.14 1.93 -7.74
CA GLY A 119 -0.52 3.12 -8.48
C GLY A 119 -0.99 2.78 -9.90
N ASN A 120 -0.98 3.77 -10.80
CA ASN A 120 -1.40 3.57 -12.18
C ASN A 120 -0.25 3.10 -13.09
N HIS A 121 0.99 3.20 -12.65
CA HIS A 121 2.15 2.70 -13.36
C HIS A 121 2.46 1.22 -13.05
N ASP A 122 2.06 0.73 -11.90
CA ASP A 122 2.30 -0.63 -11.44
C ASP A 122 1.01 -1.40 -11.11
N ASP A 123 -0.09 -1.06 -11.80
CA ASP A 123 -1.39 -1.70 -11.65
C ASP A 123 -1.37 -3.18 -12.09
N PRO A 124 -2.23 -4.03 -11.50
CA PRO A 124 -2.34 -5.43 -11.89
C PRO A 124 -2.75 -5.62 -13.35
N SER A 125 -1.98 -6.40 -14.09
CA SER A 125 -2.26 -6.72 -15.49
C SER A 125 -2.43 -8.21 -15.74
N ARG A 126 -3.25 -8.57 -16.74
CA ARG A 126 -3.43 -9.96 -17.16
C ARG A 126 -2.43 -10.29 -18.25
N GLU A 127 -1.66 -11.34 -18.06
CA GLU A 127 -0.79 -11.91 -19.08
C GLU A 127 -1.40 -13.18 -19.67
N GLY A 128 -1.30 -13.36 -20.99
CA GLY A 128 -1.63 -14.62 -21.63
C GLY A 128 -3.10 -15.03 -21.66
N GLY A 129 -4.03 -14.11 -21.53
CA GLY A 129 -5.44 -14.32 -21.92
C GLY A 129 -6.32 -15.15 -20.96
N GLY A 130 -5.87 -15.57 -19.79
CA GLY A 130 -6.71 -16.43 -18.94
C GLY A 130 -6.30 -16.58 -17.47
N GLY A 131 -5.37 -15.78 -16.99
CA GLY A 131 -4.90 -15.83 -15.59
C GLY A 131 -5.47 -14.73 -14.71
N GLU A 132 -5.14 -14.78 -13.43
CA GLU A 132 -5.33 -13.69 -12.47
C GLU A 132 -4.50 -12.47 -12.90
N ALA A 133 -5.02 -11.27 -12.68
CA ALA A 133 -4.26 -10.05 -12.90
C ALA A 133 -3.23 -9.89 -11.77
N LEU A 134 -1.95 -9.85 -12.14
CA LEU A 134 -0.84 -9.71 -11.21
C LEU A 134 -0.09 -8.40 -11.46
N ALA A 135 0.38 -7.78 -10.39
CA ALA A 135 1.31 -6.68 -10.39
C ALA A 135 2.72 -7.15 -9.99
N ALA A 136 3.74 -6.34 -10.24
CA ALA A 136 5.07 -6.61 -9.69
C ALA A 136 5.06 -6.65 -8.15
N LEU A 137 4.13 -5.94 -7.52
CA LEU A 137 3.92 -5.97 -6.08
C LEU A 137 3.46 -7.35 -5.57
N ASP A 138 2.68 -8.10 -6.35
CA ASP A 138 2.31 -9.49 -5.99
C ASP A 138 3.56 -10.38 -5.89
N LEU A 139 4.58 -10.15 -6.74
CA LEU A 139 5.85 -10.88 -6.70
C LEU A 139 6.68 -10.52 -5.46
N LEU A 140 6.68 -9.26 -5.06
CA LEU A 140 7.34 -8.82 -3.82
C LEU A 140 6.60 -9.35 -2.59
N ALA A 141 5.26 -9.39 -2.63
CA ALA A 141 4.43 -9.89 -1.54
C ALA A 141 4.59 -11.41 -1.35
N ILE A 142 4.56 -12.21 -2.42
CA ILE A 142 4.81 -13.65 -2.32
C ILE A 142 6.26 -13.96 -1.89
N GLY A 143 7.21 -13.05 -2.21
CA GLY A 143 8.57 -13.07 -1.70
C GLY A 143 8.70 -12.57 -0.26
N ASN A 144 7.60 -12.25 0.40
CA ASN A 144 7.50 -11.80 1.80
C ASN A 144 8.25 -10.49 2.09
N LEU A 145 8.48 -9.66 1.07
CA LEU A 145 9.22 -8.39 1.20
C LEU A 145 8.32 -7.19 1.51
N ILE A 146 7.04 -7.26 1.13
CA ILE A 146 6.04 -6.22 1.39
C ILE A 146 4.69 -6.84 1.76
N ASN A 147 3.83 -6.04 2.38
CA ASN A 147 2.42 -6.35 2.62
C ASN A 147 1.59 -5.59 1.58
N TYR A 148 1.26 -6.25 0.47
CA TYR A 148 0.48 -5.64 -0.60
C TYR A 148 -1.01 -5.75 -0.29
N PHE A 149 -1.73 -4.63 -0.37
CA PHE A 149 -3.16 -4.54 -0.06
C PHE A 149 -3.88 -3.53 -0.98
N GLY A 150 -5.18 -3.37 -0.83
CA GLY A 150 -5.95 -2.38 -1.60
C GLY A 150 -6.20 -2.76 -3.06
N LYS A 151 -5.99 -4.02 -3.45
CA LYS A 151 -6.34 -4.56 -4.77
C LYS A 151 -7.85 -4.80 -4.82
N ALA A 152 -8.53 -4.17 -5.75
CA ALA A 152 -9.96 -4.40 -5.97
C ALA A 152 -10.16 -5.70 -6.78
N ASP A 153 -10.83 -6.70 -6.20
CA ASP A 153 -11.14 -7.96 -6.87
C ASP A 153 -12.08 -7.75 -8.07
N ARG A 154 -13.03 -6.82 -7.93
CA ARG A 154 -14.00 -6.44 -8.96
C ARG A 154 -14.09 -4.94 -9.07
N VAL A 155 -13.95 -4.43 -10.28
CA VAL A 155 -14.00 -2.97 -10.52
C VAL A 155 -15.44 -2.46 -10.62
N GLU A 156 -16.41 -3.34 -10.76
CA GLU A 156 -17.85 -3.03 -10.82
C GLU A 156 -18.53 -2.94 -9.45
N ASP A 157 -17.94 -3.55 -8.42
CA ASP A 157 -18.41 -3.51 -7.01
C ASP A 157 -17.15 -3.50 -6.14
N ILE A 158 -16.74 -2.30 -5.76
CA ILE A 158 -15.49 -2.07 -5.03
C ILE A 158 -15.77 -2.13 -3.54
N GLU A 159 -15.18 -3.09 -2.87
CA GLU A 159 -15.21 -3.22 -1.43
C GLU A 159 -13.84 -2.91 -0.84
N ILE A 160 -13.79 -1.94 0.08
CA ILE A 160 -12.55 -1.50 0.72
C ILE A 160 -12.57 -1.96 2.17
N THR A 161 -11.80 -3.01 2.44
CA THR A 161 -11.64 -3.58 3.78
C THR A 161 -10.40 -3.00 4.43
N PRO A 162 -10.48 -2.48 5.68
CA PRO A 162 -9.32 -1.92 6.35
C PRO A 162 -8.38 -2.99 6.89
N ILE A 163 -7.09 -2.64 6.99
CA ILE A 163 -6.15 -3.32 7.89
C ILE A 163 -6.33 -2.68 9.26
N LEU A 164 -6.68 -3.49 10.26
CA LEU A 164 -6.82 -3.05 11.63
C LEU A 164 -5.54 -3.33 12.39
N LEU A 165 -4.84 -2.27 12.76
CA LEU A 165 -3.56 -2.30 13.46
C LEU A 165 -3.72 -1.80 14.90
N GLN A 166 -2.97 -2.40 15.82
CA GLN A 166 -2.86 -1.93 17.20
C GLN A 166 -1.40 -1.92 17.65
N LYS A 167 -1.00 -0.83 18.31
CA LYS A 167 0.23 -0.73 19.09
C LYS A 167 -0.09 -0.12 20.44
N GLY A 168 0.16 -0.84 21.53
CA GLY A 168 -0.27 -0.43 22.85
C GLY A 168 -1.77 -0.14 22.89
N ASN A 169 -2.16 1.07 23.25
CA ASN A 169 -3.55 1.52 23.25
C ASN A 169 -4.00 2.20 21.95
N THR A 170 -3.07 2.46 21.01
CA THR A 170 -3.38 3.14 19.76
C THR A 170 -3.86 2.14 18.72
N LYS A 171 -5.03 2.40 18.15
CA LYS A 171 -5.67 1.59 17.11
C LYS A 171 -5.79 2.37 15.81
N LEU A 172 -5.42 1.75 14.70
CA LEU A 172 -5.49 2.31 13.34
C LEU A 172 -6.34 1.42 12.45
N ALA A 173 -7.17 2.04 11.61
CA ALA A 173 -7.85 1.39 10.50
C ALA A 173 -7.32 1.97 9.18
N ILE A 174 -6.48 1.20 8.46
CA ILE A 174 -5.86 1.63 7.22
C ILE A 174 -6.66 1.07 6.05
N TYR A 175 -7.40 1.93 5.37
CA TYR A 175 -8.15 1.64 4.16
C TYR A 175 -7.26 1.92 2.96
N GLY A 176 -7.14 0.98 2.03
CA GLY A 176 -6.35 1.15 0.82
C GLY A 176 -7.18 0.89 -0.43
N LEU A 177 -6.96 1.69 -1.46
CA LEU A 177 -7.48 1.45 -2.79
C LEU A 177 -6.41 1.81 -3.81
N GLY A 178 -5.90 0.81 -4.53
CA GLY A 178 -4.99 1.00 -5.64
C GLY A 178 -5.63 1.74 -6.79
N ALA A 179 -4.82 2.25 -7.70
CA ALA A 179 -5.28 3.06 -8.81
C ALA A 179 -6.32 2.34 -9.68
N ILE A 180 -7.39 3.03 -9.97
CA ILE A 180 -8.42 2.66 -10.94
C ILE A 180 -8.57 3.84 -11.88
N ARG A 181 -8.79 3.61 -13.17
CA ARG A 181 -9.00 4.72 -14.13
C ARG A 181 -10.02 5.71 -13.59
N ASP A 182 -9.64 6.98 -13.53
CA ASP A 182 -10.40 8.05 -12.87
C ASP A 182 -11.88 8.09 -13.27
N GLU A 183 -12.16 8.04 -14.57
CA GLU A 183 -13.54 8.06 -15.09
C GLU A 183 -14.36 6.86 -14.60
N ARG A 184 -13.71 5.70 -14.48
CA ARG A 184 -14.37 4.48 -14.02
C ARG A 184 -14.66 4.56 -12.54
N LEU A 185 -13.67 4.94 -11.74
CA LEU A 185 -13.83 5.09 -10.29
C LEU A 185 -14.88 6.15 -9.95
N ASN A 186 -14.82 7.31 -10.62
CA ASN A 186 -15.82 8.37 -10.46
C ASN A 186 -17.24 7.85 -10.74
N ARG A 187 -17.42 7.07 -11.83
CA ARG A 187 -18.71 6.44 -12.14
C ARG A 187 -19.15 5.45 -11.07
N MET A 188 -18.25 4.60 -10.58
CA MET A 188 -18.56 3.63 -9.52
C MET A 188 -18.98 4.32 -8.23
N TRP A 189 -18.31 5.42 -7.88
CA TRP A 189 -18.65 6.23 -6.72
C TRP A 189 -20.05 6.84 -6.84
N ASN A 190 -20.34 7.47 -7.98
CA ASN A 190 -21.68 8.04 -8.26
C ASN A 190 -22.79 6.98 -8.26
N GLN A 191 -22.49 5.75 -8.67
CA GLN A 191 -23.42 4.61 -8.64
C GLN A 191 -23.54 3.95 -7.25
N LYS A 192 -22.80 4.44 -6.23
CA LYS A 192 -22.71 3.85 -4.89
C LYS A 192 -22.17 2.42 -4.86
N ASN A 193 -21.32 2.08 -5.83
CA ASN A 193 -20.65 0.79 -5.96
C ASN A 193 -19.25 0.79 -5.30
N VAL A 194 -18.93 1.82 -4.52
CA VAL A 194 -17.74 1.87 -3.66
C VAL A 194 -18.21 1.79 -2.22
N LYS A 195 -17.84 0.71 -1.55
CA LYS A 195 -18.28 0.40 -0.18
C LYS A 195 -17.06 0.27 0.73
N PHE A 196 -17.14 0.88 1.90
CA PHE A 196 -16.15 0.69 2.95
C PHE A 196 -16.69 -0.31 3.98
N VAL A 197 -15.93 -1.34 4.26
CA VAL A 197 -16.22 -2.25 5.37
C VAL A 197 -15.88 -1.52 6.67
N ARG A 198 -16.89 -1.13 7.42
CA ARG A 198 -16.73 -0.45 8.72
C ARG A 198 -16.89 -1.44 9.88
N LEU A 199 -16.11 -1.19 10.91
CA LEU A 199 -16.36 -1.78 12.21
C LEU A 199 -17.74 -1.39 12.76
N THR A 200 -18.37 -2.28 13.49
CA THR A 200 -19.58 -1.98 14.26
C THR A 200 -19.23 -1.22 15.53
N GLU A 201 -20.23 -0.60 16.18
CA GLU A 201 -20.01 0.04 17.49
C GLU A 201 -19.53 -0.96 18.54
N GLU A 202 -20.08 -2.19 18.52
CA GLU A 202 -19.67 -3.27 19.40
C GLU A 202 -18.21 -3.71 19.20
N GLN A 203 -17.66 -3.51 18.01
CA GLN A 203 -16.25 -3.76 17.68
C GLN A 203 -15.35 -2.59 18.05
N GLY A 204 -15.86 -1.54 18.71
CA GLY A 204 -15.10 -0.38 19.13
C GLY A 204 -14.73 0.57 18.00
N ARG A 205 -15.63 0.76 17.03
CA ARG A 205 -15.42 1.62 15.84
C ARG A 205 -14.81 2.98 16.16
N GLU A 206 -15.25 3.63 17.23
CA GLU A 206 -14.82 4.97 17.60
C GLU A 206 -13.40 5.03 18.21
N ASP A 207 -12.80 3.88 18.53
CA ASP A 207 -11.46 3.78 19.08
C ASP A 207 -10.37 3.87 18.00
N PHE A 208 -10.75 3.73 16.73
CA PHE A 208 -9.81 3.66 15.62
C PHE A 208 -9.59 5.00 14.94
N PHE A 209 -8.31 5.36 14.76
CA PHE A 209 -7.94 6.43 13.84
C PHE A 209 -7.94 5.90 12.41
N ASN A 210 -8.75 6.50 11.53
CA ASN A 210 -8.89 6.05 10.16
C ASN A 210 -7.87 6.73 9.24
N ILE A 211 -7.22 5.94 8.40
CA ILE A 211 -6.33 6.42 7.33
C ILE A 211 -6.85 5.84 6.01
N PHE A 212 -7.10 6.69 5.02
CA PHE A 212 -7.44 6.24 3.67
C PHE A 212 -6.30 6.54 2.70
N VAL A 213 -5.73 5.48 2.12
CA VAL A 213 -4.65 5.55 1.14
C VAL A 213 -5.25 5.34 -0.25
N LEU A 214 -5.14 6.34 -1.10
CA LEU A 214 -5.75 6.38 -2.42
C LEU A 214 -4.75 6.95 -3.43
N HIS A 215 -4.53 6.25 -4.54
CA HIS A 215 -3.69 6.73 -5.63
C HIS A 215 -4.54 7.15 -6.82
N GLN A 216 -4.96 8.42 -6.85
CA GLN A 216 -5.88 8.98 -7.85
C GLN A 216 -5.60 10.46 -8.09
N ASN A 217 -6.02 10.97 -9.24
CA ASN A 217 -5.96 12.40 -9.50
C ASN A 217 -6.92 13.17 -8.60
N ARG A 218 -6.42 14.25 -7.97
CA ARG A 218 -7.25 15.23 -7.27
C ARG A 218 -7.94 16.16 -8.28
N ASP A 219 -9.03 16.79 -7.84
CA ASP A 219 -9.72 17.80 -8.66
C ASP A 219 -8.90 19.09 -8.75
N TYR A 220 -8.27 19.29 -9.89
CA TYR A 220 -7.57 20.53 -10.26
C TYR A 220 -8.22 21.23 -11.47
N GLY A 221 -9.55 21.08 -11.63
CA GLY A 221 -10.27 21.70 -12.76
C GLY A 221 -10.12 20.97 -14.09
N ARG A 222 -9.67 19.73 -14.09
CA ARG A 222 -9.57 18.87 -15.29
C ARG A 222 -10.90 18.25 -15.74
N GLY A 223 -11.99 18.65 -15.11
CA GLY A 223 -13.34 18.15 -15.37
C GLY A 223 -13.83 17.16 -14.31
N ALA A 224 -15.08 17.32 -13.91
CA ALA A 224 -15.70 16.62 -12.78
C ALA A 224 -15.73 15.09 -12.90
N LYS A 225 -15.36 14.49 -14.03
CA LYS A 225 -15.38 13.05 -14.25
C LYS A 225 -13.99 12.38 -14.21
N ASN A 226 -12.92 13.20 -14.15
CA ASN A 226 -11.54 12.74 -14.31
C ASN A 226 -10.74 12.85 -13.00
N CYS A 227 -11.42 12.76 -11.87
CA CYS A 227 -10.82 12.87 -10.55
C CYS A 227 -11.75 12.28 -9.49
N VAL A 228 -11.21 12.05 -8.30
CA VAL A 228 -11.98 11.79 -7.09
C VAL A 228 -12.15 13.12 -6.35
N HIS A 229 -13.40 13.51 -6.13
CA HIS A 229 -13.71 14.67 -5.31
C HIS A 229 -13.65 14.32 -3.83
N GLU A 230 -13.11 15.21 -3.02
CA GLU A 230 -13.06 15.01 -1.56
C GLU A 230 -14.44 14.79 -0.94
N SER A 231 -15.49 15.36 -1.54
CA SER A 231 -16.88 15.14 -1.11
C SER A 231 -17.40 13.71 -1.35
N MET A 232 -16.70 12.90 -2.14
CA MET A 232 -17.02 11.49 -2.35
C MET A 232 -16.50 10.62 -1.20
N ILE A 233 -15.48 11.10 -0.48
CA ILE A 233 -14.90 10.39 0.67
C ILE A 233 -15.85 10.56 1.85
N PRO A 234 -16.23 9.47 2.56
CA PRO A 234 -17.16 9.56 3.68
C PRO A 234 -16.64 10.47 4.80
N GLU A 235 -17.52 11.28 5.38
CA GLU A 235 -17.16 12.24 6.46
C GLU A 235 -16.54 11.58 7.70
N TRP A 236 -16.91 10.34 7.98
CA TRP A 236 -16.37 9.58 9.11
C TRP A 236 -14.90 9.15 8.94
N MET A 237 -14.32 9.28 7.73
CA MET A 237 -12.87 9.11 7.52
C MET A 237 -12.03 10.20 8.17
N GLY A 238 -12.66 11.27 8.64
CA GLY A 238 -11.98 12.46 9.13
C GLY A 238 -11.63 13.40 7.97
N LYS A 239 -11.74 14.69 8.23
CA LYS A 239 -11.19 15.72 7.35
C LYS A 239 -9.85 16.12 7.95
N LEU A 240 -8.78 15.89 7.19
CA LEU A 240 -7.49 16.49 7.49
C LEU A 240 -7.54 17.99 7.17
#